data_e8c269714ff247d660485929d86b6afe
#
_entry.id   e8c269714ff247d660485929d86b6afe
#
_cell.length_a   1.000
_cell.length_b   1.000
_cell.length_c   1.000
_cell.angle_alpha   90.00
_cell.angle_beta   90.00
_cell.angle_gamma   90.00
#
_symmetry.space_group_name_H-M   'P 1'
#
loop_
_entity.id
_entity.type
_entity.pdbx_description
1 polymer ?
#
loop_
_entity_poly.entity_id
_entity_poly.type
_entity_poly.pdbx_seq_one_letter_code
_entity_poly.pdbx_strand_id
1 'polypeptide(L)'
;MERCDFGSIMTIIRRYISEDKGMNQIDFTYLLFDTFMCSDEAIDFDFDNGQVCRWMTGQAKVSPRIVTYFLDKEHQLELAGNIQRHIIPLMYDSAMAAKELYELVLQDTSISEPKKQELICSYSPADIDTIHIFITRVLCFGMERNFVKRDTRTKKLLAAGNLSPVLTDFVMGNDVPRPCRHFCGRSEEIEVLHSLLEKERKVFLSGIAGIGKSELA
;
A
#
# COMPACT_ATOMS: atom_id res chain seq x y z
N MET A 1 6.15 8.72 -19.24
CA MET A 1 5.15 7.65 -19.46
C MET A 1 4.56 7.31 -18.11
N GLU A 2 3.30 7.63 -17.92
CA GLU A 2 2.61 7.38 -16.66
C GLU A 2 2.42 5.86 -16.48
N ARG A 3 2.64 5.39 -15.27
CA ARG A 3 2.45 3.98 -14.91
C ARG A 3 1.11 3.82 -14.20
N CYS A 4 0.40 2.75 -14.50
CA CYS A 4 -0.81 2.37 -13.78
C CYS A 4 -0.43 1.82 -12.39
N ASP A 5 -0.07 2.71 -11.46
CA ASP A 5 0.18 2.43 -10.06
C ASP A 5 -0.85 3.13 -9.17
N PHE A 6 -0.85 2.80 -7.88
CA PHE A 6 -1.82 3.34 -6.93
C PHE A 6 -1.86 4.88 -6.93
N GLY A 7 -0.70 5.54 -6.94
CA GLY A 7 -0.61 7.01 -6.92
C GLY A 7 -1.23 7.66 -8.15
N SER A 8 -0.93 7.14 -9.36
CA SER A 8 -1.51 7.62 -10.62
C SER A 8 -3.01 7.41 -10.68
N ILE A 9 -3.48 6.23 -10.24
CA ILE A 9 -4.92 5.91 -10.16
C ILE A 9 -5.63 6.89 -9.22
N MET A 10 -5.09 7.11 -8.02
CA MET A 10 -5.67 8.02 -7.03
C MET A 10 -5.65 9.47 -7.49
N THR A 11 -4.63 9.89 -8.23
CA THR A 11 -4.55 11.22 -8.84
C THR A 11 -5.70 11.44 -9.83
N ILE A 12 -5.99 10.46 -10.67
CA ILE A 12 -7.14 10.52 -11.60
C ILE A 12 -8.46 10.57 -10.82
N ILE A 13 -8.71 9.62 -9.91
CA ILE A 13 -9.95 9.57 -9.14
C ILE A 13 -10.20 10.89 -8.42
N ARG A 14 -9.21 11.43 -7.74
CA ARG A 14 -9.36 12.66 -6.96
C ARG A 14 -9.59 13.90 -7.82
N ARG A 15 -9.08 13.96 -9.03
CA ARG A 15 -9.34 15.06 -9.97
C ARG A 15 -10.82 15.22 -10.27
N TYR A 16 -11.57 14.12 -10.25
CA TYR A 16 -13.01 14.11 -10.53
C TYR A 16 -13.88 14.25 -9.27
N ILE A 17 -13.31 14.35 -8.08
CA ILE A 17 -14.08 14.64 -6.87
C ILE A 17 -14.40 16.12 -6.83
N SER A 18 -15.67 16.44 -6.57
CA SER A 18 -16.16 17.81 -6.48
C SER A 18 -15.48 18.55 -5.31
N GLU A 19 -14.91 19.72 -5.59
CA GLU A 19 -14.26 20.58 -4.57
C GLU A 19 -15.24 21.03 -3.47
N ASP A 20 -16.51 21.21 -3.82
CA ASP A 20 -17.57 21.61 -2.89
C ASP A 20 -17.79 20.61 -1.73
N LYS A 21 -17.30 19.39 -1.85
CA LYS A 21 -17.41 18.36 -0.81
C LYS A 21 -16.42 18.55 0.35
N GLY A 22 -15.43 19.45 0.23
CA GLY A 22 -14.51 19.81 1.31
C GLY A 22 -13.70 18.64 1.88
N MET A 23 -13.64 17.51 1.17
CA MET A 23 -13.03 16.28 1.68
C MET A 23 -11.51 16.36 1.59
N ASN A 24 -10.84 16.30 2.73
CA ASN A 24 -9.39 16.22 2.77
C ASN A 24 -8.90 14.81 2.36
N GLN A 25 -7.59 14.66 2.24
CA GLN A 25 -6.95 13.45 1.74
C GLN A 25 -7.10 12.25 2.67
N ILE A 26 -7.08 12.51 3.96
CA ILE A 26 -7.21 11.50 5.00
C ILE A 26 -8.66 10.99 5.07
N ASP A 27 -9.65 11.89 5.11
CA ASP A 27 -11.06 11.52 5.15
C ASP A 27 -11.44 10.70 3.92
N PHE A 28 -10.93 11.07 2.74
CA PHE A 28 -11.10 10.28 1.53
C PHE A 28 -10.52 8.89 1.66
N THR A 29 -9.35 8.75 2.29
CA THR A 29 -8.69 7.45 2.49
C THR A 29 -9.48 6.57 3.47
N TYR A 30 -9.99 7.14 4.56
CA TYR A 30 -10.91 6.42 5.46
C TYR A 30 -12.15 5.95 4.74
N LEU A 31 -12.77 6.82 3.95
CA LEU A 31 -13.96 6.48 3.18
C LEU A 31 -13.67 5.38 2.15
N LEU A 32 -12.53 5.44 1.46
CA LEU A 32 -12.14 4.45 0.45
C LEU A 32 -11.90 3.07 1.08
N PHE A 33 -11.22 3.02 2.22
CA PHE A 33 -10.86 1.79 2.90
C PHE A 33 -11.75 1.47 4.12
N ASP A 34 -12.97 1.99 4.14
CA ASP A 34 -13.91 1.82 5.26
C ASP A 34 -14.11 0.33 5.61
N THR A 35 -14.27 -0.54 4.62
CA THR A 35 -14.44 -1.98 4.83
C THR A 35 -13.24 -2.62 5.54
N PHE A 36 -12.02 -2.20 5.19
CA PHE A 36 -10.81 -2.63 5.90
C PHE A 36 -10.79 -2.08 7.32
N MET A 37 -11.08 -0.79 7.52
CA MET A 37 -11.06 -0.13 8.83
C MET A 37 -12.09 -0.71 9.80
N CYS A 38 -13.18 -1.27 9.31
CA CYS A 38 -14.20 -1.95 10.11
C CYS A 38 -13.88 -3.42 10.39
N SER A 39 -12.79 -3.96 9.85
CA SER A 39 -12.39 -5.36 10.04
C SER A 39 -11.48 -5.56 11.26
N ASP A 40 -11.42 -6.80 11.75
CA ASP A 40 -10.48 -7.19 12.82
C ASP A 40 -9.01 -7.04 12.39
N GLU A 41 -8.73 -7.02 11.10
CA GLU A 41 -7.39 -6.85 10.56
C GLU A 41 -6.88 -5.42 10.67
N ALA A 42 -7.76 -4.45 10.92
CA ALA A 42 -7.41 -3.06 11.17
C ALA A 42 -7.15 -2.74 12.66
N ILE A 43 -7.19 -3.72 13.56
CA ILE A 43 -6.86 -3.51 14.97
C ILE A 43 -5.46 -2.90 15.06
N ASP A 44 -5.34 -1.80 15.81
CA ASP A 44 -4.12 -0.99 15.97
C ASP A 44 -3.58 -0.39 14.64
N PHE A 45 -4.43 -0.25 13.63
CA PHE A 45 -4.11 0.43 12.39
C PHE A 45 -4.75 1.81 12.34
N ASP A 46 -3.97 2.80 11.94
CA ASP A 46 -4.46 4.16 11.72
C ASP A 46 -3.76 4.78 10.51
N PHE A 47 -4.41 5.76 9.88
CA PHE A 47 -3.84 6.47 8.74
C PHE A 47 -3.05 7.69 9.20
N ASP A 48 -1.74 7.66 9.02
CA ASP A 48 -0.89 8.84 9.16
C ASP A 48 -0.98 9.73 7.91
N ASN A 49 -1.19 11.04 8.12
CA ASN A 49 -1.37 12.00 7.03
C ASN A 49 -0.17 12.06 6.09
N GLY A 50 1.04 11.99 6.62
CA GLY A 50 2.26 11.99 5.80
C GLY A 50 2.40 10.69 4.99
N GLN A 51 1.99 9.56 5.55
CA GLN A 51 2.00 8.27 4.87
C GLN A 51 0.97 8.25 3.73
N VAL A 52 -0.26 8.68 4.01
CA VAL A 52 -1.33 8.80 3.00
C VAL A 52 -0.91 9.72 1.86
N CYS A 53 -0.34 10.88 2.17
CA CYS A 53 0.18 11.81 1.15
C CYS A 53 1.21 11.13 0.24
N ARG A 54 2.15 10.36 0.79
CA ARG A 54 3.15 9.63 0.01
C ARG A 54 2.55 8.50 -0.84
N TRP A 55 1.49 7.84 -0.36
CA TRP A 55 0.76 6.85 -1.17
C TRP A 55 0.08 7.50 -2.36
N MET A 56 -0.63 8.60 -2.11
CA MET A 56 -1.37 9.34 -3.13
C MET A 56 -0.47 9.98 -4.20
N THR A 57 0.76 10.31 -3.85
CA THR A 57 1.76 10.86 -4.78
C THR A 57 2.66 9.78 -5.41
N GLY A 58 2.44 8.51 -5.09
CA GLY A 58 3.27 7.41 -5.58
C GLY A 58 4.68 7.34 -4.98
N GLN A 59 4.99 8.18 -3.98
CA GLN A 59 6.31 8.21 -3.31
C GLN A 59 6.49 7.04 -2.33
N ALA A 60 5.40 6.51 -1.81
CA ALA A 60 5.41 5.32 -0.97
C ALA A 60 4.37 4.30 -1.46
N LYS A 61 4.50 3.08 -0.99
CA LYS A 61 3.58 1.98 -1.29
C LYS A 61 2.48 1.94 -0.25
N VAL A 62 1.29 1.51 -0.66
CA VAL A 62 0.18 1.21 0.25
C VAL A 62 0.62 0.15 1.27
N SER A 63 0.11 0.26 2.50
CA SER A 63 0.42 -0.68 3.57
C SER A 63 0.21 -2.14 3.11
N PRO A 64 1.17 -3.04 3.40
CA PRO A 64 1.00 -4.46 3.11
C PRO A 64 -0.26 -5.08 3.73
N ARG A 65 -0.71 -4.60 4.90
CA ARG A 65 -1.95 -5.07 5.55
C ARG A 65 -3.17 -4.81 4.67
N ILE A 66 -3.31 -3.59 4.14
CA ILE A 66 -4.40 -3.20 3.23
C ILE A 66 -4.32 -4.02 1.93
N VAL A 67 -3.13 -4.13 1.34
CA VAL A 67 -2.96 -4.89 0.09
C VAL A 67 -3.35 -6.34 0.29
N THR A 68 -2.88 -6.98 1.37
CA THR A 68 -3.20 -8.39 1.68
C THR A 68 -4.70 -8.60 1.89
N TYR A 69 -5.36 -7.67 2.59
CA TYR A 69 -6.80 -7.71 2.81
C TYR A 69 -7.58 -7.73 1.48
N PHE A 70 -7.23 -6.85 0.56
CA PHE A 70 -7.90 -6.75 -0.74
C PHE A 70 -7.36 -7.74 -1.81
N LEU A 71 -6.47 -8.68 -1.46
CA LEU A 71 -6.21 -9.84 -2.32
C LEU A 71 -7.37 -10.84 -2.32
N ASP A 72 -8.18 -10.85 -1.29
CA ASP A 72 -9.38 -11.67 -1.22
C ASP A 72 -10.49 -11.11 -2.13
N LYS A 73 -11.16 -12.02 -2.85
CA LYS A 73 -12.22 -11.64 -3.79
C LYS A 73 -13.48 -11.11 -3.12
N GLU A 74 -13.80 -11.61 -1.93
CA GLU A 74 -14.96 -11.14 -1.17
C GLU A 74 -14.73 -9.70 -0.72
N HIS A 75 -13.55 -9.38 -0.20
CA HIS A 75 -13.19 -8.03 0.18
C HIS A 75 -13.10 -7.06 -1.03
N GLN A 76 -12.73 -7.57 -2.21
CA GLN A 76 -12.80 -6.77 -3.45
C GLN A 76 -14.25 -6.43 -3.83
N LEU A 77 -15.19 -7.34 -3.63
CA LEU A 77 -16.62 -7.07 -3.86
C LEU A 77 -17.16 -6.04 -2.85
N GLU A 78 -16.74 -6.12 -1.60
CA GLU A 78 -17.08 -5.13 -0.59
C GLU A 78 -16.52 -3.75 -0.96
N LEU A 79 -15.25 -3.68 -1.39
CA LEU A 79 -14.63 -2.45 -1.88
C LEU A 79 -15.40 -1.89 -3.08
N ALA A 80 -15.84 -2.74 -4.02
CA ALA A 80 -16.64 -2.31 -5.15
C ALA A 80 -17.98 -1.71 -4.71
N GLY A 81 -18.65 -2.34 -3.75
CA GLY A 81 -19.88 -1.81 -3.14
C GLY A 81 -19.64 -0.49 -2.39
N ASN A 82 -18.50 -0.35 -1.74
CA ASN A 82 -18.10 0.88 -1.07
C ASN A 82 -17.85 2.02 -2.08
N ILE A 83 -17.09 1.73 -3.14
CA ILE A 83 -16.84 2.70 -4.22
C ILE A 83 -18.16 3.14 -4.87
N GLN A 84 -19.07 2.22 -5.14
CA GLN A 84 -20.37 2.54 -5.71
C GLN A 84 -21.20 3.46 -4.81
N ARG A 85 -21.27 3.16 -3.52
CA ARG A 85 -22.12 3.90 -2.56
C ARG A 85 -21.53 5.22 -2.12
N HIS A 86 -20.23 5.32 -2.01
CA HIS A 86 -19.59 6.45 -1.33
C HIS A 86 -18.63 7.26 -2.21
N ILE A 87 -17.94 6.64 -3.17
CA ILE A 87 -16.93 7.33 -3.99
C ILE A 87 -17.55 7.87 -5.28
N ILE A 88 -18.32 7.05 -6.01
CA ILE A 88 -18.98 7.48 -7.26
C ILE A 88 -19.87 8.72 -7.06
N PRO A 89 -20.70 8.81 -6.00
CA PRO A 89 -21.53 10.00 -5.76
C PRO A 89 -20.74 11.28 -5.43
N LEU A 90 -19.46 11.17 -5.09
CA LEU A 90 -18.59 12.33 -4.88
C LEU A 90 -18.00 12.88 -6.18
N MET A 91 -17.99 12.07 -7.23
CA MET A 91 -17.44 12.45 -8.53
C MET A 91 -18.47 13.28 -9.31
N TYR A 92 -18.00 14.39 -9.91
CA TYR A 92 -18.83 15.17 -10.84
C TYR A 92 -18.94 14.50 -12.23
N ASP A 93 -17.97 13.64 -12.59
CA ASP A 93 -18.01 12.86 -13.84
C ASP A 93 -17.24 11.53 -13.66
N SER A 94 -17.94 10.52 -13.18
CA SER A 94 -17.35 9.19 -12.96
C SER A 94 -17.04 8.46 -14.28
N ALA A 95 -17.77 8.77 -15.36
CA ALA A 95 -17.55 8.16 -16.66
C ALA A 95 -16.22 8.63 -17.27
N MET A 96 -15.93 9.93 -17.16
CA MET A 96 -14.64 10.48 -17.60
C MET A 96 -13.49 9.97 -16.74
N ALA A 97 -13.66 9.86 -15.43
CA ALA A 97 -12.65 9.26 -14.55
C ALA A 97 -12.33 7.82 -14.97
N ALA A 98 -13.36 7.01 -15.22
CA ALA A 98 -13.19 5.64 -15.71
C ALA A 98 -12.51 5.58 -17.09
N LYS A 99 -12.85 6.51 -18.00
CA LYS A 99 -12.19 6.61 -19.30
C LYS A 99 -10.70 6.92 -19.18
N GLU A 100 -10.30 7.88 -18.35
CA GLU A 100 -8.88 8.18 -18.12
C GLU A 100 -8.14 6.99 -17.49
N LEU A 101 -8.75 6.28 -16.55
CA LEU A 101 -8.19 5.06 -15.99
C LEU A 101 -8.02 3.95 -17.05
N TYR A 102 -8.98 3.81 -17.96
CA TYR A 102 -8.89 2.89 -19.07
C TYR A 102 -7.70 3.23 -20.00
N GLU A 103 -7.56 4.51 -20.35
CA GLU A 103 -6.43 4.99 -21.15
C GLU A 103 -5.10 4.78 -20.44
N LEU A 104 -5.02 5.01 -19.12
CA LEU A 104 -3.85 4.74 -18.31
C LEU A 104 -3.44 3.25 -18.36
N VAL A 105 -4.40 2.33 -18.26
CA VAL A 105 -4.14 0.89 -18.37
C VAL A 105 -3.60 0.53 -19.75
N LEU A 106 -4.20 1.05 -20.82
CA LEU A 106 -3.75 0.77 -22.19
C LEU A 106 -2.36 1.29 -22.49
N GLN A 107 -2.05 2.51 -22.03
CA GLN A 107 -0.78 3.18 -22.32
C GLN A 107 0.39 2.63 -21.51
N ASP A 108 0.15 1.92 -20.41
CA ASP A 108 1.22 1.32 -19.62
C ASP A 108 1.83 0.10 -20.32
N THR A 109 2.98 0.31 -20.93
CA THR A 109 3.75 -0.74 -21.64
C THR A 109 4.33 -1.82 -20.73
N SER A 110 4.34 -1.60 -19.42
CA SER A 110 4.85 -2.58 -18.44
C SER A 110 3.80 -3.60 -18.00
N ILE A 111 2.54 -3.44 -18.44
CA ILE A 111 1.45 -4.41 -18.26
C ILE A 111 1.39 -5.31 -19.48
N SER A 112 1.38 -6.62 -19.27
CA SER A 112 1.22 -7.59 -20.35
C SER A 112 -0.18 -7.50 -20.97
N GLU A 113 -0.30 -7.74 -22.28
CA GLU A 113 -1.59 -7.66 -22.99
C GLU A 113 -2.69 -8.55 -22.37
N PRO A 114 -2.43 -9.81 -21.95
CA PRO A 114 -3.44 -10.60 -21.26
C PRO A 114 -3.96 -9.93 -19.97
N LYS A 115 -3.06 -9.28 -19.20
CA LYS A 115 -3.46 -8.59 -17.97
C LYS A 115 -4.23 -7.30 -18.24
N LYS A 116 -3.89 -6.56 -19.32
CA LYS A 116 -4.71 -5.42 -19.75
C LYS A 116 -6.14 -5.88 -20.07
N GLN A 117 -6.27 -6.93 -20.88
CA GLN A 117 -7.59 -7.49 -21.24
C GLN A 117 -8.39 -7.92 -20.01
N GLU A 118 -7.75 -8.56 -19.02
CA GLU A 118 -8.38 -8.93 -17.74
C GLU A 118 -8.90 -7.70 -17.00
N LEU A 119 -8.12 -6.62 -16.93
CA LEU A 119 -8.52 -5.41 -16.22
C LEU A 119 -9.68 -4.69 -16.90
N ILE A 120 -9.69 -4.64 -18.24
CA ILE A 120 -10.68 -3.87 -19.01
C ILE A 120 -11.91 -4.68 -19.42
N CYS A 121 -11.91 -6.01 -19.26
CA CYS A 121 -12.99 -6.88 -19.77
C CYS A 121 -14.39 -6.55 -19.25
N SER A 122 -14.49 -5.88 -18.09
CA SER A 122 -15.76 -5.46 -17.49
C SER A 122 -16.10 -4.00 -17.73
N TYR A 123 -15.21 -3.25 -18.38
CA TYR A 123 -15.44 -1.83 -18.63
C TYR A 123 -16.25 -1.64 -19.92
N SER A 124 -17.39 -0.98 -19.80
CA SER A 124 -18.17 -0.49 -20.92
C SER A 124 -18.43 1.00 -20.74
N PRO A 125 -17.98 1.87 -21.65
CA PRO A 125 -18.25 3.32 -21.55
C PRO A 125 -19.73 3.67 -21.53
N ALA A 126 -20.58 2.79 -22.07
CA ALA A 126 -22.03 2.97 -22.14
C ALA A 126 -22.77 2.47 -20.89
N ASP A 127 -22.10 1.75 -20.00
CA ASP A 127 -22.69 1.10 -18.83
C ASP A 127 -22.14 1.68 -17.53
N ILE A 128 -22.82 2.68 -16.99
CA ILE A 128 -22.46 3.37 -15.76
C ILE A 128 -22.45 2.39 -14.57
N ASP A 129 -23.30 1.37 -14.61
CA ASP A 129 -23.43 0.41 -13.51
C ASP A 129 -22.19 -0.46 -13.32
N THR A 130 -21.30 -0.54 -14.31
CA THR A 130 -20.06 -1.32 -14.24
C THR A 130 -18.82 -0.49 -13.84
N ILE A 131 -18.93 0.83 -13.80
CA ILE A 131 -17.80 1.74 -13.52
C ILE A 131 -17.12 1.42 -12.19
N HIS A 132 -17.90 1.18 -11.13
CA HIS A 132 -17.37 0.87 -9.80
C HIS A 132 -16.57 -0.42 -9.79
N ILE A 133 -16.99 -1.45 -10.53
CA ILE A 133 -16.26 -2.73 -10.66
C ILE A 133 -14.93 -2.52 -11.37
N PHE A 134 -14.94 -1.73 -12.45
CA PHE A 134 -13.74 -1.41 -13.21
C PHE A 134 -12.73 -0.61 -12.35
N ILE A 135 -13.18 0.46 -11.69
CA ILE A 135 -12.34 1.26 -10.78
C ILE A 135 -11.73 0.38 -9.69
N THR A 136 -12.54 -0.50 -9.08
CA THR A 136 -12.05 -1.44 -8.05
C THR A 136 -10.94 -2.35 -8.57
N ARG A 137 -11.11 -2.95 -9.75
CA ARG A 137 -10.10 -3.82 -10.35
C ARG A 137 -8.80 -3.11 -10.63
N VAL A 138 -8.88 -1.91 -11.22
CA VAL A 138 -7.70 -1.10 -11.51
C VAL A 138 -7.00 -0.67 -10.22
N LEU A 139 -7.76 -0.30 -9.19
CA LEU A 139 -7.24 0.08 -7.88
C LEU A 139 -6.53 -1.08 -7.19
N CYS A 140 -7.16 -2.25 -7.12
CA CYS A 140 -6.55 -3.46 -6.55
C CYS A 140 -5.27 -3.85 -7.31
N PHE A 141 -5.30 -3.78 -8.64
CA PHE A 141 -4.11 -4.00 -9.46
C PHE A 141 -2.98 -3.01 -9.13
N GLY A 142 -3.29 -1.73 -8.99
CA GLY A 142 -2.31 -0.69 -8.64
C GLY A 142 -1.67 -0.93 -7.27
N MET A 143 -2.45 -1.38 -6.28
CA MET A 143 -1.96 -1.78 -4.96
C MET A 143 -1.07 -3.04 -5.04
N GLU A 144 -1.57 -4.11 -5.68
CA GLU A 144 -0.89 -5.40 -5.83
C GLU A 144 0.43 -5.29 -6.59
N ARG A 145 0.48 -4.52 -7.66
CA ARG A 145 1.67 -4.30 -8.48
C ARG A 145 2.85 -3.78 -7.66
N ASN A 146 2.59 -2.93 -6.73
CA ASN A 146 3.60 -2.41 -5.82
C ASN A 146 4.07 -3.48 -4.81
N PHE A 147 3.17 -4.36 -4.39
CA PHE A 147 3.45 -5.47 -3.47
C PHE A 147 4.33 -6.55 -4.14
N VAL A 148 3.99 -6.98 -5.35
CA VAL A 148 4.73 -8.02 -6.10
C VAL A 148 6.18 -7.61 -6.37
N LYS A 149 6.47 -6.32 -6.66
CA LYS A 149 7.86 -5.86 -6.81
C LYS A 149 8.69 -6.05 -5.54
N ARG A 150 8.10 -5.89 -4.37
CA ARG A 150 8.76 -6.10 -3.07
C ARG A 150 9.09 -7.58 -2.88
N ASP A 151 8.12 -8.44 -3.15
CA ASP A 151 8.26 -9.90 -3.06
C ASP A 151 9.33 -10.44 -4.03
N THR A 152 9.36 -9.92 -5.26
CA THR A 152 10.39 -10.27 -6.26
C THR A 152 11.81 -9.86 -5.81
N ARG A 153 11.96 -8.71 -5.13
CA ARG A 153 13.25 -8.27 -4.60
C ARG A 153 13.71 -9.18 -3.47
N THR A 154 12.80 -9.54 -2.57
CA THR A 154 13.08 -10.48 -1.47
C THR A 154 13.42 -11.86 -2.00
N LYS A 155 12.67 -12.38 -2.98
CA LYS A 155 12.98 -13.66 -3.65
C LYS A 155 14.34 -13.66 -4.35
N LYS A 156 14.71 -12.54 -5.01
CA LYS A 156 16.05 -12.38 -5.61
C LYS A 156 17.16 -12.36 -4.60
N LEU A 157 16.96 -11.71 -3.45
CA LEU A 157 17.93 -11.68 -2.35
C LEU A 157 18.09 -13.07 -1.71
N LEU A 158 16.99 -13.80 -1.53
CA LEU A 158 16.99 -15.18 -1.05
C LEU A 158 17.69 -16.14 -2.04
N ALA A 159 17.36 -16.04 -3.33
CA ALA A 159 17.96 -16.87 -4.37
C ALA A 159 19.46 -16.61 -4.56
N ALA A 160 19.93 -15.41 -4.25
CA ALA A 160 21.35 -15.07 -4.29
C ALA A 160 22.16 -15.65 -3.12
N GLY A 161 21.53 -16.33 -2.16
CA GLY A 161 22.21 -16.97 -1.01
C GLY A 161 22.85 -15.98 -0.03
N ASN A 162 22.58 -14.69 -0.18
CA ASN A 162 23.25 -13.62 0.55
C ASN A 162 22.64 -13.31 1.93
N LEU A 163 21.55 -13.99 2.30
CA LEU A 163 20.86 -13.76 3.57
C LEU A 163 20.49 -15.10 4.22
N SER A 164 20.86 -15.27 5.49
CA SER A 164 20.35 -16.38 6.28
C SER A 164 18.83 -16.25 6.48
N PRO A 165 18.10 -17.36 6.71
CA PRO A 165 16.65 -17.31 7.00
C PRO A 165 16.29 -16.37 8.16
N VAL A 166 17.17 -16.20 9.14
CA VAL A 166 16.99 -15.30 10.30
C VAL A 166 17.05 -13.83 9.87
N LEU A 167 17.94 -13.49 8.94
CA LEU A 167 18.07 -12.14 8.38
C LEU A 167 16.89 -11.78 7.45
N THR A 168 16.21 -12.78 6.89
CA THR A 168 15.07 -12.53 5.98
C THR A 168 13.86 -12.01 6.72
N ASP A 169 13.57 -12.52 7.90
CA ASP A 169 12.48 -12.00 8.75
C ASP A 169 12.79 -10.57 9.22
N PHE A 170 14.06 -10.23 9.39
CA PHE A 170 14.52 -8.88 9.77
C PHE A 170 14.44 -7.88 8.60
N VAL A 171 14.74 -8.32 7.38
CA VAL A 171 14.71 -7.47 6.17
C VAL A 171 13.27 -7.23 5.68
N MET A 172 12.30 -8.03 6.10
CA MET A 172 10.90 -7.85 5.79
C MET A 172 10.26 -6.65 6.54
N GLY A 173 10.84 -6.22 7.65
CA GLY A 173 10.51 -4.97 8.32
C GLY A 173 11.31 -3.80 7.72
N ASN A 174 10.82 -3.19 6.65
CA ASN A 174 11.56 -2.14 5.92
C ASN A 174 11.72 -0.79 6.62
N ASP A 175 11.46 -0.69 7.87
CA ASP A 175 11.55 0.54 8.65
C ASP A 175 12.65 0.47 9.73
N VAL A 176 13.66 -0.40 9.53
CA VAL A 176 14.84 -0.36 10.39
C VAL A 176 15.59 0.94 10.08
N PRO A 177 15.68 1.88 11.02
CA PRO A 177 16.49 3.06 10.85
C PRO A 177 17.92 2.67 10.48
N ARG A 178 18.56 3.40 9.57
CA ARG A 178 19.97 3.16 9.31
C ARG A 178 20.76 3.54 10.57
N PRO A 179 21.64 2.67 11.07
CA PRO A 179 22.46 3.02 12.22
C PRO A 179 23.30 4.27 11.92
N CYS A 180 23.55 5.09 12.92
CA CYS A 180 24.41 6.25 12.74
C CYS A 180 25.84 5.81 12.35
N ARG A 181 26.50 6.60 11.50
CA ARG A 181 27.84 6.26 10.99
C ARG A 181 28.93 6.21 12.08
N HIS A 182 28.65 6.73 13.25
CA HIS A 182 29.59 6.88 14.36
C HIS A 182 28.97 6.39 15.68
N PHE A 183 28.34 5.20 15.64
CA PHE A 183 27.85 4.57 16.86
C PHE A 183 29.05 4.10 17.68
N CYS A 184 29.27 4.71 18.83
CA CYS A 184 30.37 4.40 19.73
C CYS A 184 29.87 4.07 21.14
N GLY A 185 30.44 3.08 21.76
CA GLY A 185 30.12 2.62 23.10
C GLY A 185 28.97 1.58 23.12
N ARG A 186 28.56 1.22 24.31
CA ARG A 186 27.49 0.22 24.56
C ARG A 186 27.77 -1.19 24.03
N SER A 187 29.04 -1.55 23.96
CA SER A 187 29.44 -2.90 23.52
C SER A 187 28.85 -3.98 24.42
N GLU A 188 28.77 -3.71 25.73
CA GLU A 188 28.17 -4.63 26.71
C GLU A 188 26.68 -4.81 26.49
N GLU A 189 25.94 -3.71 26.25
CA GLU A 189 24.49 -3.78 25.98
C GLU A 189 24.20 -4.48 24.64
N ILE A 190 25.06 -4.32 23.64
CA ILE A 190 24.94 -5.02 22.35
C ILE A 190 25.16 -6.52 22.56
N GLU A 191 26.19 -6.94 23.33
CA GLU A 191 26.43 -8.36 23.64
C GLU A 191 25.27 -8.99 24.40
N VAL A 192 24.74 -8.27 25.40
CA VAL A 192 23.55 -8.71 26.13
C VAL A 192 22.32 -8.84 25.20
N LEU A 193 22.12 -7.86 24.33
CA LEU A 193 21.02 -7.89 23.36
C LEU A 193 21.15 -9.08 22.41
N HIS A 194 22.35 -9.33 21.86
CA HIS A 194 22.62 -10.50 21.02
C HIS A 194 22.32 -11.81 21.75
N SER A 195 22.80 -11.96 22.97
CA SER A 195 22.57 -13.15 23.77
C SER A 195 21.07 -13.39 24.10
N LEU A 196 20.31 -12.30 24.27
CA LEU A 196 18.86 -12.37 24.49
C LEU A 196 18.12 -12.74 23.20
N LEU A 197 18.50 -12.16 22.07
CA LEU A 197 17.87 -12.47 20.76
C LEU A 197 18.13 -13.90 20.29
N GLU A 198 19.24 -14.50 20.68
CA GLU A 198 19.52 -15.94 20.43
C GLU A 198 18.60 -16.87 21.22
N LYS A 199 18.14 -16.45 22.41
CA LYS A 199 17.30 -17.26 23.31
C LYS A 199 15.81 -16.97 23.14
N GLU A 200 15.48 -15.72 22.90
CA GLU A 200 14.11 -15.21 22.91
C GLU A 200 13.73 -14.70 21.53
N ARG A 201 12.52 -15.00 21.08
CA ARG A 201 12.02 -14.54 19.77
C ARG A 201 11.71 -13.05 19.72
N LYS A 202 11.53 -12.41 20.88
CA LYS A 202 11.20 -10.99 21.00
C LYS A 202 11.91 -10.41 22.22
N VAL A 203 12.55 -9.27 22.03
CA VAL A 203 13.20 -8.49 23.09
C VAL A 203 12.64 -7.08 23.07
N PHE A 204 12.29 -6.55 24.22
CA PHE A 204 11.78 -5.19 24.38
C PHE A 204 12.87 -4.29 24.96
N LEU A 205 13.23 -3.22 24.24
CA LEU A 205 14.13 -2.18 24.72
C LEU A 205 13.32 -1.05 25.36
N SER A 206 13.46 -0.85 26.68
CA SER A 206 12.81 0.24 27.40
C SER A 206 13.86 1.24 27.91
N GLY A 207 13.47 2.51 28.01
CA GLY A 207 14.34 3.58 28.50
C GLY A 207 13.75 4.96 28.18
N ILE A 208 14.33 6.00 28.78
CA ILE A 208 13.91 7.39 28.55
C ILE A 208 14.12 7.82 27.09
N ALA A 209 13.36 8.85 26.66
CA ALA A 209 13.50 9.41 25.31
C ALA A 209 14.93 9.94 25.11
N GLY A 210 15.50 9.73 23.91
CA GLY A 210 16.84 10.22 23.55
C GLY A 210 18.01 9.35 24.01
N ILE A 211 17.80 8.25 24.74
CA ILE A 211 18.88 7.38 25.22
C ILE A 211 19.53 6.51 24.11
N GLY A 212 19.06 6.61 22.85
CA GLY A 212 19.63 5.87 21.73
C GLY A 212 19.13 4.43 21.57
N LYS A 213 17.89 4.13 21.98
CA LYS A 213 17.28 2.79 21.81
C LYS A 213 17.22 2.35 20.34
N SER A 214 16.86 3.27 19.45
CA SER A 214 16.75 3.02 18.01
C SER A 214 18.09 2.78 17.32
N GLU A 215 19.18 3.19 17.93
CA GLU A 215 20.54 2.93 17.44
C GLU A 215 21.08 1.58 17.93
N LEU A 216 20.50 1.04 19.01
CA LEU A 216 20.82 -0.28 19.54
C LEU A 216 20.05 -1.40 18.83
N ALA A 217 18.85 -1.08 18.29
CA ALA A 217 17.97 -2.04 17.63
C ALA A 217 18.35 -2.25 16.17
#